data_48aca3af0844f04f4bcdc488ad68357a
#
_entry.id   48aca3af0844f04f4bcdc488ad68357a
#
_cell.length_a   1.000
_cell.length_b   1.000
_cell.length_c   1.000
_cell.angle_alpha   90.00
_cell.angle_beta   90.00
_cell.angle_gamma   90.00
#
_symmetry.space_group_name_H-M   'P 1'
#
loop_
_entity.id
_entity.type
_entity.pdbx_description
1 polymer ?
#
loop_
_entity_poly.entity_id
_entity_poly.type
_entity_poly.pdbx_seq_one_letter_code
_entity_poly.pdbx_strand_id
1 'polypeptide(L)'
;QAREYDVAIIATSASNLATRDMADGIEIIDGPGAAKQIASLPCDVVVNAINGSIGLGPTLAALEVGNTVALANKESLVAGGDLVIAHGRDRLIPVDSEHSALFQAMKSGKLSEVSKVVLTASGGPFRQQYDLSSVTVDEALAHPTWSMGPVVTINSATLVNKGLEIIEAHYLFDIPYSKIEAVIHPQSIVHSMVEFIDGSTIAQASPPNMKGPIAYAIGYPDRVRSAMPAIDWSHPQNWNFEPIDEQRFPSIELARRCGAIGGGLTAIYNAANEVAVQAFIEGHIPFPAIVNTIENVVTKLGSSAPSSLRDLSDVTAIEEDARRVARELLPA
;
A
#
# COMPACT_ATOMS: atom_id res chain seq x y z
N GLN A 1 -12.55 2.16 23.07
CA GLN A 1 -11.20 1.57 22.87
C GLN A 1 -10.25 1.97 24.00
N ALA A 2 -9.98 3.27 24.22
CA ALA A 2 -8.97 3.71 25.19
C ALA A 2 -9.19 3.13 26.61
N ARG A 3 -10.43 3.12 27.09
CA ARG A 3 -10.79 2.50 28.38
C ARG A 3 -10.76 0.97 28.38
N GLU A 4 -11.08 0.38 27.23
CA GLU A 4 -11.14 -1.08 27.05
C GLU A 4 -9.74 -1.71 27.03
N TYR A 5 -8.77 -0.99 26.46
CA TYR A 5 -7.40 -1.49 26.24
C TYR A 5 -6.34 -0.80 27.10
N ASP A 6 -6.75 -0.04 28.11
CA ASP A 6 -5.84 0.64 29.03
C ASP A 6 -4.77 1.50 28.32
N VAL A 7 -5.25 2.32 27.36
CA VAL A 7 -4.38 3.16 26.53
C VAL A 7 -3.78 4.29 27.36
N ALA A 8 -2.46 4.40 27.37
CA ALA A 8 -1.74 5.42 28.12
C ALA A 8 -1.78 6.81 27.45
N ILE A 9 -1.70 6.84 26.10
CA ILE A 9 -1.59 8.08 25.32
C ILE A 9 -2.55 8.04 24.12
N ILE A 10 -3.24 9.16 23.86
CA ILE A 10 -4.04 9.36 22.66
C ILE A 10 -3.46 10.53 21.88
N ALA A 11 -3.20 10.33 20.58
CA ALA A 11 -2.81 11.40 19.67
C ALA A 11 -3.93 11.68 18.65
N THR A 12 -4.18 12.96 18.39
CA THR A 12 -5.22 13.39 17.42
C THR A 12 -4.76 14.62 16.64
N SER A 13 -5.08 14.66 15.35
CA SER A 13 -4.81 15.84 14.50
C SER A 13 -5.76 17.01 14.77
N ALA A 14 -6.90 16.76 15.45
CA ALA A 14 -7.83 17.80 15.83
C ALA A 14 -7.26 18.63 17.00
N SER A 15 -7.34 19.95 16.88
CA SER A 15 -7.01 20.85 17.98
C SER A 15 -8.22 21.00 18.93
N ASN A 16 -7.99 21.06 20.24
CA ASN A 16 -9.01 21.26 21.28
C ASN A 16 -10.02 20.11 21.40
N LEU A 17 -9.54 18.87 21.50
CA LEU A 17 -10.42 17.76 21.85
C LEU A 17 -11.04 18.03 23.23
N ALA A 18 -12.37 18.02 23.30
CA ALA A 18 -13.07 18.14 24.58
C ALA A 18 -12.80 16.89 25.42
N THR A 19 -11.86 16.98 26.36
CA THR A 19 -11.35 15.86 27.18
C THR A 19 -12.32 15.41 28.28
N ARG A 20 -13.50 16.04 28.37
CA ARG A 20 -14.46 15.86 29.49
C ARG A 20 -14.95 14.42 29.71
N ASP A 21 -14.84 13.55 28.69
CA ASP A 21 -15.27 12.15 28.74
C ASP A 21 -14.13 11.13 28.65
N MET A 22 -12.88 11.57 28.66
CA MET A 22 -11.73 10.68 28.66
C MET A 22 -11.50 10.07 30.06
N ALA A 23 -10.95 8.87 30.12
CA ALA A 23 -10.57 8.23 31.37
C ALA A 23 -9.47 9.05 32.06
N ASP A 24 -9.57 9.22 33.39
CA ASP A 24 -8.53 9.88 34.18
C ASP A 24 -7.17 9.17 33.96
N GLY A 25 -6.11 9.95 33.73
CA GLY A 25 -4.74 9.45 33.57
C GLY A 25 -4.28 9.18 32.14
N ILE A 26 -5.12 9.37 31.10
CA ILE A 26 -4.69 9.27 29.72
C ILE A 26 -4.05 10.59 29.27
N GLU A 27 -2.81 10.52 28.80
CA GLU A 27 -2.13 11.65 28.17
C GLU A 27 -2.73 11.94 26.78
N ILE A 28 -2.89 13.23 26.44
CA ILE A 28 -3.42 13.65 25.14
C ILE A 28 -2.38 14.51 24.43
N ILE A 29 -2.04 14.10 23.21
CA ILE A 29 -1.23 14.85 22.26
C ILE A 29 -2.16 15.32 21.15
N ASP A 30 -2.27 16.63 20.94
CA ASP A 30 -3.17 17.18 19.93
C ASP A 30 -2.46 18.06 18.89
N GLY A 31 -3.16 18.32 17.79
CA GLY A 31 -2.70 19.17 16.70
C GLY A 31 -2.06 18.43 15.52
N PRO A 32 -1.65 19.18 14.47
CA PRO A 32 -1.20 18.61 13.20
C PRO A 32 0.02 17.69 13.29
N GLY A 33 0.88 17.88 14.31
CA GLY A 33 2.09 17.08 14.54
C GLY A 33 1.87 15.83 15.41
N ALA A 34 0.68 15.63 15.97
CA ALA A 34 0.43 14.60 16.99
C ALA A 34 0.78 13.17 16.53
N ALA A 35 0.49 12.82 15.28
CA ALA A 35 0.82 11.50 14.73
C ALA A 35 2.35 11.26 14.65
N LYS A 36 3.14 12.27 14.29
CA LYS A 36 4.61 12.19 14.29
C LYS A 36 5.14 12.09 15.70
N GLN A 37 4.58 12.88 16.64
CA GLN A 37 5.00 12.91 18.02
C GLN A 37 4.76 11.57 18.71
N ILE A 38 3.57 10.95 18.58
CA ILE A 38 3.31 9.64 19.17
C ILE A 38 4.16 8.54 18.52
N ALA A 39 4.38 8.59 17.21
CA ALA A 39 5.21 7.62 16.51
C ALA A 39 6.69 7.67 16.90
N SER A 40 7.19 8.83 17.41
CA SER A 40 8.55 9.01 17.90
C SER A 40 8.76 8.57 19.35
N LEU A 41 7.71 8.14 20.05
CA LEU A 41 7.86 7.58 21.40
C LEU A 41 8.51 6.18 21.34
N PRO A 42 9.45 5.85 22.22
CA PRO A 42 10.06 4.53 22.27
C PRO A 42 9.00 3.44 22.52
N CYS A 43 8.94 2.45 21.64
CA CYS A 43 8.08 1.27 21.78
C CYS A 43 8.63 0.11 20.96
N ASP A 44 8.10 -1.10 21.17
CA ASP A 44 8.55 -2.30 20.45
C ASP A 44 8.16 -2.24 18.97
N VAL A 45 6.92 -1.81 18.68
CA VAL A 45 6.37 -1.77 17.31
C VAL A 45 5.41 -0.59 17.16
N VAL A 46 5.63 0.21 16.13
CA VAL A 46 4.66 1.21 15.64
C VAL A 46 3.86 0.60 14.49
N VAL A 47 2.56 0.47 14.63
CA VAL A 47 1.68 0.09 13.52
C VAL A 47 1.24 1.35 12.79
N ASN A 48 1.72 1.57 11.56
CA ASN A 48 1.28 2.69 10.74
C ASN A 48 0.24 2.24 9.71
N ALA A 49 -1.02 2.58 9.96
CA ALA A 49 -2.17 2.32 9.10
C ALA A 49 -2.90 3.63 8.68
N ILE A 50 -2.18 4.75 8.67
CA ILE A 50 -2.70 6.04 8.20
C ILE A 50 -2.84 5.96 6.67
N ASN A 51 -4.01 6.29 6.14
CA ASN A 51 -4.25 6.28 4.69
C ASN A 51 -3.54 7.44 4.00
N GLY A 52 -2.97 7.18 2.82
CA GLY A 52 -2.32 8.18 1.98
C GLY A 52 -0.91 8.56 2.44
N SER A 53 -0.25 9.39 1.66
CA SER A 53 1.15 9.80 1.88
C SER A 53 1.39 10.60 3.16
N ILE A 54 0.33 11.11 3.80
CA ILE A 54 0.42 11.75 5.13
C ILE A 54 1.00 10.80 6.20
N GLY A 55 0.90 9.47 5.99
CA GLY A 55 1.52 8.45 6.83
C GLY A 55 3.05 8.42 6.77
N LEU A 56 3.68 9.01 5.76
CA LEU A 56 5.15 9.04 5.61
C LEU A 56 5.84 9.74 6.79
N GLY A 57 5.30 10.87 7.22
CA GLY A 57 5.89 11.60 8.36
C GLY A 57 5.98 10.78 9.64
N PRO A 58 4.90 10.14 10.11
CA PRO A 58 4.95 9.20 11.24
C PRO A 58 5.86 7.98 11.00
N THR A 59 5.92 7.43 9.78
CA THR A 59 6.85 6.33 9.45
C THR A 59 8.30 6.76 9.69
N LEU A 60 8.71 7.90 9.15
CA LEU A 60 10.07 8.43 9.34
C LEU A 60 10.37 8.72 10.81
N ALA A 61 9.44 9.37 11.52
CA ALA A 61 9.60 9.68 12.94
C ALA A 61 9.78 8.43 13.82
N ALA A 62 9.08 7.33 13.52
CA ALA A 62 9.25 6.07 14.20
C ALA A 62 10.63 5.44 13.93
N LEU A 63 11.06 5.45 12.67
CA LEU A 63 12.35 4.88 12.26
C LEU A 63 13.53 5.68 12.79
N GLU A 64 13.45 7.02 12.84
CA GLU A 64 14.49 7.92 13.37
C GLU A 64 14.87 7.59 14.81
N VAL A 65 13.89 7.22 15.64
CA VAL A 65 14.14 6.84 17.04
C VAL A 65 14.45 5.36 17.23
N GLY A 66 14.48 4.59 16.15
CA GLY A 66 14.86 3.18 16.16
C GLY A 66 13.72 2.20 16.42
N ASN A 67 12.47 2.63 16.37
CA ASN A 67 11.31 1.75 16.48
C ASN A 67 11.22 0.80 15.27
N THR A 68 10.67 -0.39 15.48
CA THR A 68 10.20 -1.25 14.39
C THR A 68 8.86 -0.74 13.90
N VAL A 69 8.65 -0.70 12.58
CA VAL A 69 7.40 -0.25 11.97
C VAL A 69 6.69 -1.43 11.30
N ALA A 70 5.52 -1.81 11.82
CA ALA A 70 4.57 -2.67 11.13
C ALA A 70 3.81 -1.79 10.11
N LEU A 71 4.27 -1.83 8.85
CA LEU A 71 3.88 -0.89 7.81
C LEU A 71 2.66 -1.41 7.03
N ALA A 72 1.49 -0.80 7.29
CA ALA A 72 0.27 -0.99 6.52
C ALA A 72 0.05 0.16 5.51
N ASN A 73 0.72 1.30 5.72
CA ASN A 73 0.68 2.46 4.83
C ASN A 73 1.69 2.30 3.68
N LYS A 74 1.26 1.70 2.57
CA LYS A 74 2.12 1.51 1.39
C LYS A 74 2.57 2.82 0.76
N GLU A 75 1.78 3.87 0.89
CA GLU A 75 2.07 5.19 0.34
C GLU A 75 3.34 5.81 0.95
N SER A 76 3.73 5.43 2.15
CA SER A 76 5.04 5.82 2.73
C SER A 76 6.21 5.37 1.87
N LEU A 77 6.18 4.14 1.34
CA LEU A 77 7.23 3.64 0.45
C LEU A 77 7.06 4.13 -0.98
N VAL A 78 5.84 4.30 -1.44
CA VAL A 78 5.58 4.82 -2.79
C VAL A 78 6.01 6.27 -2.90
N ALA A 79 5.66 7.13 -1.95
CA ALA A 79 5.95 8.55 -2.00
C ALA A 79 7.38 8.91 -1.54
N GLY A 80 7.92 8.18 -0.57
CA GLY A 80 9.21 8.49 0.05
C GLY A 80 10.12 7.28 0.27
N GLY A 81 10.08 6.28 -0.62
CA GLY A 81 10.77 5.01 -0.45
C GLY A 81 12.25 5.16 -0.10
N ASP A 82 13.00 5.99 -0.85
CA ASP A 82 14.42 6.23 -0.58
C ASP A 82 14.67 6.81 0.82
N LEU A 83 13.80 7.70 1.29
CA LEU A 83 13.89 8.27 2.63
C LEU A 83 13.63 7.22 3.71
N VAL A 84 12.63 6.36 3.48
CA VAL A 84 12.26 5.31 4.43
C VAL A 84 13.34 4.25 4.55
N ILE A 85 13.84 3.72 3.42
CA ILE A 85 14.86 2.66 3.44
C ILE A 85 16.24 3.14 3.89
N ALA A 86 16.52 4.45 3.88
CA ALA A 86 17.73 5.02 4.45
C ALA A 86 17.87 4.73 5.96
N HIS A 87 16.77 4.46 6.66
CA HIS A 87 16.76 4.07 8.07
C HIS A 87 16.95 2.55 8.31
N GLY A 88 17.04 1.75 7.25
CA GLY A 88 17.21 0.30 7.30
C GLY A 88 15.91 -0.48 7.06
N ARG A 89 15.97 -1.45 6.11
CA ARG A 89 14.83 -2.32 5.76
C ARG A 89 14.48 -3.32 6.87
N ASP A 90 15.44 -3.67 7.71
CA ASP A 90 15.31 -4.63 8.80
C ASP A 90 14.30 -4.20 9.88
N ARG A 91 14.00 -2.91 9.95
CA ARG A 91 12.98 -2.33 10.86
C ARG A 91 11.59 -2.23 10.26
N LEU A 92 11.42 -2.62 9.01
CA LEU A 92 10.13 -2.59 8.33
C LEU A 92 9.53 -3.99 8.28
N ILE A 93 8.38 -4.18 8.90
CA ILE A 93 7.61 -5.43 8.82
C ILE A 93 6.34 -5.14 8.01
N PRO A 94 6.18 -5.75 6.83
CA PRO A 94 5.03 -5.45 5.99
C PRO A 94 3.73 -6.01 6.56
N VAL A 95 2.67 -5.20 6.51
CA VAL A 95 1.30 -5.57 6.90
C VAL A 95 0.43 -5.83 5.67
N ASP A 96 0.68 -5.17 4.54
CA ASP A 96 -0.04 -5.48 3.30
C ASP A 96 0.06 -6.97 3.00
N SER A 97 -1.06 -7.60 2.61
CA SER A 97 -1.17 -9.07 2.56
C SER A 97 -0.17 -9.70 1.62
N GLU A 98 0.04 -9.10 0.45
CA GLU A 98 0.97 -9.58 -0.56
C GLU A 98 2.42 -9.45 -0.09
N HIS A 99 2.76 -8.35 0.55
CA HIS A 99 4.12 -8.10 1.06
C HIS A 99 4.42 -8.93 2.30
N SER A 100 3.44 -9.09 3.20
CA SER A 100 3.55 -10.04 4.31
C SER A 100 3.80 -11.48 3.81
N ALA A 101 3.13 -11.86 2.72
CA ALA A 101 3.30 -13.17 2.08
C ALA A 101 4.73 -13.32 1.50
N LEU A 102 5.22 -12.31 0.77
CA LEU A 102 6.60 -12.31 0.27
C LEU A 102 7.61 -12.39 1.41
N PHE A 103 7.44 -11.57 2.44
CA PHE A 103 8.31 -11.54 3.61
C PHE A 103 8.40 -12.91 4.31
N GLN A 104 7.28 -13.65 4.36
CA GLN A 104 7.24 -15.01 4.90
C GLN A 104 7.88 -16.03 3.95
N ALA A 105 7.58 -15.98 2.64
CA ALA A 105 8.06 -16.93 1.65
C ALA A 105 9.58 -16.80 1.41
N MET A 106 10.13 -15.58 1.46
CA MET A 106 11.56 -15.31 1.32
C MET A 106 12.42 -15.95 2.42
N LYS A 107 11.84 -16.30 3.56
CA LYS A 107 12.56 -17.02 4.63
C LYS A 107 12.93 -18.46 4.25
N SER A 108 12.43 -18.96 3.11
CA SER A 108 12.73 -20.30 2.60
C SER A 108 14.07 -20.40 1.86
N GLY A 109 14.74 -19.29 1.60
CA GLY A 109 16.05 -19.23 0.92
C GLY A 109 16.75 -17.89 1.18
N LYS A 110 17.86 -17.68 0.48
CA LYS A 110 18.60 -16.42 0.53
C LYS A 110 18.08 -15.45 -0.54
N LEU A 111 18.16 -14.15 -0.29
CA LEU A 111 17.77 -13.13 -1.27
C LEU A 111 18.53 -13.30 -2.61
N SER A 112 19.80 -13.70 -2.57
CA SER A 112 20.60 -13.97 -3.77
C SER A 112 20.13 -15.17 -4.61
N GLU A 113 19.27 -16.02 -4.03
CA GLU A 113 18.69 -17.20 -4.67
C GLU A 113 17.28 -16.91 -5.23
N VAL A 114 16.75 -15.70 -5.02
CA VAL A 114 15.45 -15.28 -5.57
C VAL A 114 15.59 -14.96 -7.05
N SER A 115 14.91 -15.72 -7.89
CA SER A 115 14.80 -15.48 -9.33
C SER A 115 13.87 -14.32 -9.62
N LYS A 116 12.65 -14.40 -9.09
CA LYS A 116 11.61 -13.36 -9.16
C LYS A 116 10.58 -13.51 -8.04
N VAL A 117 9.76 -12.49 -7.88
CA VAL A 117 8.58 -12.53 -7.01
C VAL A 117 7.32 -12.34 -7.84
N VAL A 118 6.22 -12.94 -7.38
CA VAL A 118 4.92 -12.87 -8.05
C VAL A 118 3.88 -12.39 -7.05
N LEU A 119 3.39 -11.18 -7.26
CA LEU A 119 2.28 -10.61 -6.51
C LEU A 119 0.96 -11.13 -7.08
N THR A 120 0.03 -11.53 -6.24
CA THR A 120 -1.31 -11.87 -6.69
C THR A 120 -2.25 -10.66 -6.58
N ALA A 121 -3.23 -10.58 -7.44
CA ALA A 121 -4.31 -9.61 -7.40
C ALA A 121 -5.65 -10.33 -7.51
N SER A 122 -6.69 -9.87 -6.81
CA SER A 122 -8.05 -10.41 -7.01
C SER A 122 -8.58 -10.20 -8.44
N GLY A 123 -8.03 -9.18 -9.14
CA GLY A 123 -8.48 -8.72 -10.45
C GLY A 123 -9.66 -7.76 -10.38
N GLY A 124 -10.12 -7.42 -9.17
CA GLY A 124 -11.25 -6.51 -8.97
C GLY A 124 -12.57 -7.02 -9.58
N PRO A 125 -13.61 -6.19 -9.64
CA PRO A 125 -14.91 -6.57 -10.18
C PRO A 125 -14.94 -6.69 -11.73
N PHE A 126 -13.97 -6.09 -12.44
CA PHE A 126 -14.02 -5.94 -13.90
C PHE A 126 -13.09 -6.85 -14.68
N ARG A 127 -12.54 -7.89 -14.09
CA ARG A 127 -11.58 -8.79 -14.74
C ARG A 127 -12.12 -9.44 -16.04
N GLN A 128 -13.45 -9.65 -16.16
CA GLN A 128 -14.11 -10.24 -17.33
C GLN A 128 -14.85 -9.20 -18.20
N GLN A 129 -14.89 -7.94 -17.81
CA GLN A 129 -15.59 -6.88 -18.53
C GLN A 129 -14.64 -6.16 -19.48
N TYR A 130 -14.98 -6.14 -20.79
CA TYR A 130 -14.14 -5.51 -21.82
C TYR A 130 -14.36 -3.99 -21.92
N ASP A 131 -15.60 -3.54 -21.84
CA ASP A 131 -15.92 -2.12 -21.88
C ASP A 131 -16.03 -1.55 -20.46
N LEU A 132 -15.08 -0.69 -20.13
CA LEU A 132 -15.00 -0.01 -18.83
C LEU A 132 -15.57 1.43 -18.89
N SER A 133 -16.04 1.89 -20.04
CA SER A 133 -16.50 3.28 -20.24
C SER A 133 -17.76 3.64 -19.46
N SER A 134 -18.63 2.64 -19.22
CA SER A 134 -19.91 2.80 -18.53
C SER A 134 -19.90 2.37 -17.05
N VAL A 135 -18.73 2.06 -16.49
CA VAL A 135 -18.58 1.63 -15.10
C VAL A 135 -19.04 2.73 -14.14
N THR A 136 -19.96 2.38 -13.26
CA THR A 136 -20.46 3.26 -12.20
C THR A 136 -19.60 3.18 -10.93
N VAL A 137 -19.75 4.16 -10.05
CA VAL A 137 -19.07 4.19 -8.74
C VAL A 137 -19.47 2.96 -7.90
N ASP A 138 -20.76 2.63 -7.86
CA ASP A 138 -21.27 1.50 -7.08
C ASP A 138 -20.70 0.16 -7.57
N GLU A 139 -20.59 -0.03 -8.90
CA GLU A 139 -19.97 -1.22 -9.47
C GLU A 139 -18.46 -1.30 -9.14
N ALA A 140 -17.75 -0.16 -9.18
CA ALA A 140 -16.33 -0.09 -8.84
C ALA A 140 -16.07 -0.34 -7.34
N LEU A 141 -17.02 0.00 -6.48
CA LEU A 141 -16.96 -0.27 -5.04
C LEU A 141 -17.39 -1.69 -4.65
N ALA A 142 -17.99 -2.46 -5.57
CA ALA A 142 -18.43 -3.84 -5.32
C ALA A 142 -17.29 -4.86 -5.44
N HIS A 143 -16.30 -4.78 -4.52
CA HIS A 143 -15.18 -5.72 -4.54
C HIS A 143 -15.62 -7.14 -4.20
N PRO A 144 -15.25 -8.18 -5.01
CA PRO A 144 -15.80 -9.52 -4.87
C PRO A 144 -15.33 -10.28 -3.61
N THR A 145 -14.18 -9.92 -3.03
CA THR A 145 -13.52 -10.70 -1.98
C THR A 145 -13.25 -9.91 -0.70
N TRP A 146 -12.80 -8.64 -0.83
CA TRP A 146 -12.34 -7.83 0.28
C TRP A 146 -13.31 -6.71 0.64
N SER A 147 -13.49 -6.46 1.94
CA SER A 147 -14.17 -5.26 2.45
C SER A 147 -13.13 -4.22 2.82
N MET A 148 -13.00 -3.17 2.01
CA MET A 148 -11.96 -2.16 2.13
C MET A 148 -12.56 -0.75 2.06
N GLY A 149 -11.76 0.26 2.38
CA GLY A 149 -12.15 1.66 2.16
C GLY A 149 -12.32 1.99 0.66
N PRO A 150 -13.09 3.04 0.32
CA PRO A 150 -13.47 3.32 -1.06
C PRO A 150 -12.27 3.56 -1.99
N VAL A 151 -11.25 4.27 -1.55
CA VAL A 151 -10.05 4.55 -2.35
C VAL A 151 -9.31 3.26 -2.71
N VAL A 152 -9.06 2.39 -1.73
CA VAL A 152 -8.37 1.11 -1.96
C VAL A 152 -9.19 0.18 -2.85
N THR A 153 -10.53 0.20 -2.71
CA THR A 153 -11.44 -0.60 -3.53
C THR A 153 -11.37 -0.18 -5.01
N ILE A 154 -11.40 1.13 -5.30
CA ILE A 154 -11.26 1.65 -6.67
C ILE A 154 -9.85 1.41 -7.21
N ASN A 155 -8.81 1.57 -6.39
CA ASN A 155 -7.45 1.22 -6.77
C ASN A 155 -7.31 -0.28 -7.11
N SER A 156 -8.04 -1.15 -6.43
CA SER A 156 -8.13 -2.58 -6.80
C SER A 156 -8.83 -2.78 -8.14
N ALA A 157 -9.95 -2.08 -8.38
CA ALA A 157 -10.71 -2.16 -9.62
C ALA A 157 -9.91 -1.69 -10.84
N THR A 158 -9.07 -0.65 -10.69
CA THR A 158 -8.18 -0.10 -11.73
C THR A 158 -6.83 -0.79 -11.83
N LEU A 159 -6.52 -1.72 -10.93
CA LEU A 159 -5.20 -2.30 -10.68
C LEU A 159 -4.10 -1.28 -10.34
N VAL A 160 -4.44 -0.02 -10.04
CA VAL A 160 -3.50 0.95 -9.47
C VAL A 160 -2.94 0.44 -8.16
N ASN A 161 -3.77 -0.20 -7.31
CA ASN A 161 -3.31 -0.81 -6.06
C ASN A 161 -2.14 -1.77 -6.32
N LYS A 162 -2.24 -2.62 -7.34
CA LYS A 162 -1.16 -3.53 -7.71
C LYS A 162 0.08 -2.81 -8.24
N GLY A 163 -0.10 -1.69 -8.93
CA GLY A 163 1.01 -0.80 -9.31
C GLY A 163 1.74 -0.23 -8.08
N LEU A 164 0.99 0.29 -7.08
CA LEU A 164 1.56 0.77 -5.81
C LEU A 164 2.32 -0.34 -5.07
N GLU A 165 1.77 -1.53 -5.05
CA GLU A 165 2.37 -2.70 -4.41
C GLU A 165 3.65 -3.19 -5.10
N ILE A 166 3.77 -3.05 -6.42
CA ILE A 166 5.01 -3.34 -7.15
C ILE A 166 6.11 -2.36 -6.74
N ILE A 167 5.77 -1.07 -6.56
CA ILE A 167 6.72 -0.07 -6.06
C ILE A 167 7.12 -0.39 -4.62
N GLU A 168 6.15 -0.70 -3.77
CA GLU A 168 6.40 -1.09 -2.38
C GLU A 168 7.29 -2.33 -2.27
N ALA A 169 7.04 -3.39 -3.07
CA ALA A 169 7.86 -4.60 -3.09
C ALA A 169 9.32 -4.32 -3.47
N HIS A 170 9.55 -3.43 -4.43
CA HIS A 170 10.90 -2.99 -4.80
C HIS A 170 11.64 -2.42 -3.58
N TYR A 171 11.03 -1.47 -2.88
CA TYR A 171 11.66 -0.84 -1.72
C TYR A 171 11.84 -1.77 -0.53
N LEU A 172 10.82 -2.57 -0.19
CA LEU A 172 10.87 -3.48 0.96
C LEU A 172 11.92 -4.58 0.80
N PHE A 173 12.02 -5.16 -0.39
CA PHE A 173 12.80 -6.39 -0.59
C PHE A 173 14.05 -6.21 -1.45
N ASP A 174 14.34 -5.00 -1.90
CA ASP A 174 15.49 -4.72 -2.79
C ASP A 174 15.47 -5.54 -4.08
N ILE A 175 14.27 -5.76 -4.63
CA ILE A 175 14.08 -6.54 -5.86
C ILE A 175 13.88 -5.58 -7.04
N PRO A 176 14.64 -5.70 -8.12
CA PRO A 176 14.47 -4.86 -9.30
C PRO A 176 13.07 -5.08 -9.94
N TYR A 177 12.49 -4.02 -10.48
CA TYR A 177 11.16 -4.06 -11.11
C TYR A 177 10.99 -5.15 -12.17
N SER A 178 12.05 -5.47 -12.90
CA SER A 178 12.08 -6.55 -13.91
C SER A 178 11.91 -7.96 -13.34
N LYS A 179 12.03 -8.12 -12.01
CA LYS A 179 11.86 -9.38 -11.28
C LYS A 179 10.60 -9.41 -10.42
N ILE A 180 9.72 -8.40 -10.55
CA ILE A 180 8.45 -8.35 -9.82
C ILE A 180 7.33 -8.55 -10.84
N GLU A 181 6.74 -9.73 -10.86
CA GLU A 181 5.58 -10.06 -11.69
C GLU A 181 4.26 -9.89 -10.92
N ALA A 182 3.16 -9.80 -11.62
CA ALA A 182 1.83 -9.80 -11.04
C ALA A 182 0.88 -10.70 -11.83
N VAL A 183 0.00 -11.41 -11.12
CA VAL A 183 -1.00 -12.32 -11.71
C VAL A 183 -2.36 -12.13 -11.04
N ILE A 184 -3.44 -12.41 -11.75
CA ILE A 184 -4.79 -12.46 -11.19
C ILE A 184 -4.98 -13.80 -10.49
N HIS A 185 -5.41 -13.76 -9.23
CA HIS A 185 -5.83 -14.89 -8.43
C HIS A 185 -7.16 -14.58 -7.73
N PRO A 186 -8.30 -14.88 -8.37
CA PRO A 186 -9.61 -14.42 -7.93
C PRO A 186 -10.00 -14.89 -6.52
N GLN A 187 -9.55 -16.06 -6.12
CA GLN A 187 -9.87 -16.64 -4.81
C GLN A 187 -9.13 -15.94 -3.66
N SER A 188 -8.04 -15.20 -3.95
CA SER A 188 -7.21 -14.49 -2.97
C SER A 188 -6.75 -15.38 -1.79
N ILE A 189 -6.53 -16.67 -2.03
CA ILE A 189 -6.01 -17.62 -1.03
C ILE A 189 -4.48 -17.60 -1.03
N VAL A 190 -3.84 -17.59 -2.21
CA VAL A 190 -2.40 -17.38 -2.35
C VAL A 190 -2.18 -15.87 -2.42
N HIS A 191 -1.46 -15.31 -1.45
CA HIS A 191 -1.27 -13.87 -1.37
C HIS A 191 -0.05 -13.38 -2.16
N SER A 192 1.02 -14.18 -2.22
CA SER A 192 2.18 -13.95 -3.10
C SER A 192 3.07 -15.18 -3.15
N MET A 193 4.00 -15.19 -4.10
CA MET A 193 4.93 -16.29 -4.36
C MET A 193 6.35 -15.77 -4.58
N VAL A 194 7.34 -16.56 -4.20
CA VAL A 194 8.75 -16.34 -4.50
C VAL A 194 9.26 -17.51 -5.34
N GLU A 195 9.77 -17.22 -6.52
CA GLU A 195 10.44 -18.19 -7.38
C GLU A 195 11.95 -18.13 -7.14
N PHE A 196 12.56 -19.28 -6.90
CA PHE A 196 13.98 -19.42 -6.65
C PHE A 196 14.72 -19.86 -7.93
N ILE A 197 16.06 -19.71 -7.92
CA ILE A 197 16.94 -20.02 -9.08
C ILE A 197 16.93 -21.50 -9.49
N ASP A 198 16.49 -22.40 -8.61
CA ASP A 198 16.31 -23.82 -8.90
C ASP A 198 14.96 -24.13 -9.57
N GLY A 199 14.12 -23.11 -9.80
CA GLY A 199 12.80 -23.22 -10.40
C GLY A 199 11.67 -23.56 -9.40
N SER A 200 11.99 -23.74 -8.10
CA SER A 200 10.96 -23.93 -7.10
C SER A 200 10.22 -22.64 -6.79
N THR A 201 8.92 -22.74 -6.53
CA THR A 201 8.08 -21.62 -6.12
C THR A 201 7.51 -21.86 -4.73
N ILE A 202 7.77 -20.93 -3.81
CA ILE A 202 7.22 -20.96 -2.45
C ILE A 202 6.13 -19.91 -2.34
N ALA A 203 4.95 -20.33 -1.92
CA ALA A 203 3.77 -19.50 -1.78
C ALA A 203 3.31 -19.43 -0.32
N GLN A 204 2.88 -18.23 0.12
CA GLN A 204 2.11 -18.14 1.35
C GLN A 204 0.62 -18.16 0.99
N ALA A 205 -0.12 -19.06 1.62
CA ALA A 205 -1.55 -19.23 1.41
C ALA A 205 -2.32 -19.18 2.73
N SER A 206 -3.43 -18.44 2.73
CA SER A 206 -4.38 -18.36 3.85
C SER A 206 -5.72 -17.80 3.36
N PRO A 207 -6.81 -17.98 4.08
CA PRO A 207 -8.04 -17.25 3.77
C PRO A 207 -7.80 -15.73 3.75
N PRO A 208 -8.52 -14.98 2.88
CA PRO A 208 -8.36 -13.52 2.76
C PRO A 208 -8.81 -12.82 4.05
N ASN A 209 -7.85 -12.54 4.93
CA ASN A 209 -8.10 -11.94 6.25
C ASN A 209 -6.88 -11.17 6.74
N MET A 210 -7.04 -9.85 6.92
CA MET A 210 -5.97 -8.97 7.39
C MET A 210 -5.49 -9.25 8.82
N LYS A 211 -6.26 -9.97 9.64
CA LYS A 211 -5.81 -10.37 10.99
C LYS A 211 -4.52 -11.19 10.96
N GLY A 212 -4.31 -12.01 9.92
CA GLY A 212 -3.10 -12.78 9.74
C GLY A 212 -1.85 -11.91 9.56
N PRO A 213 -1.76 -11.11 8.51
CA PRO A 213 -0.65 -10.18 8.29
C PRO A 213 -0.41 -9.21 9.44
N ILE A 214 -1.46 -8.61 10.00
CA ILE A 214 -1.37 -7.70 11.15
C ILE A 214 -0.76 -8.43 12.36
N ALA A 215 -1.29 -9.58 12.73
CA ALA A 215 -0.81 -10.35 13.87
C ALA A 215 0.64 -10.83 13.66
N TYR A 216 1.00 -11.20 12.43
CA TYR A 216 2.37 -11.58 12.10
C TYR A 216 3.34 -10.41 12.23
N ALA A 217 2.95 -9.21 11.77
CA ALA A 217 3.79 -8.02 11.86
C ALA A 217 4.00 -7.56 13.30
N ILE A 218 2.96 -7.62 14.14
CA ILE A 218 3.04 -7.24 15.55
C ILE A 218 3.81 -8.27 16.38
N GLY A 219 3.61 -9.57 16.11
CA GLY A 219 4.22 -10.66 16.85
C GLY A 219 5.60 -11.09 16.36
N TYR A 220 6.08 -10.52 15.25
CA TYR A 220 7.33 -10.94 14.62
C TYR A 220 8.52 -10.92 15.61
N PRO A 221 9.39 -11.98 15.62
CA PRO A 221 9.44 -13.09 14.66
C PRO A 221 8.47 -14.25 14.91
N ASP A 222 7.72 -14.22 15.99
CA ASP A 222 6.83 -15.30 16.39
C ASP A 222 5.47 -15.23 15.67
N ARG A 223 4.79 -16.39 15.57
CA ARG A 223 3.42 -16.47 15.04
C ARG A 223 2.41 -16.42 16.18
N VAL A 224 1.46 -15.48 16.07
CA VAL A 224 0.35 -15.39 17.02
C VAL A 224 -0.63 -16.55 16.81
N ARG A 225 -0.88 -17.31 17.87
CA ARG A 225 -1.77 -18.48 17.82
C ARG A 225 -3.20 -18.06 17.48
N SER A 226 -3.82 -18.76 16.54
CA SER A 226 -5.24 -18.58 16.16
C SER A 226 -5.61 -17.15 15.74
N ALA A 227 -4.67 -16.40 15.14
CA ALA A 227 -4.90 -15.03 14.67
C ALA A 227 -6.00 -14.95 13.59
N MET A 228 -6.13 -16.00 12.77
CA MET A 228 -7.16 -16.12 11.72
C MET A 228 -7.58 -17.58 11.54
N PRO A 229 -8.71 -17.88 10.86
CA PRO A 229 -9.09 -19.23 10.48
C PRO A 229 -8.04 -19.85 9.54
N ALA A 230 -7.85 -21.16 9.65
CA ALA A 230 -7.05 -21.92 8.69
C ALA A 230 -7.85 -22.25 7.42
N ILE A 231 -7.15 -22.66 6.36
CA ILE A 231 -7.78 -23.21 5.15
C ILE A 231 -8.45 -24.54 5.54
N ASP A 232 -9.68 -24.74 5.10
CA ASP A 232 -10.39 -26.02 5.26
C ASP A 232 -9.97 -27.00 4.16
N TRP A 233 -9.11 -27.94 4.50
CA TRP A 233 -8.62 -28.98 3.59
C TRP A 233 -9.55 -30.19 3.48
N SER A 234 -10.70 -30.20 4.15
CA SER A 234 -11.69 -31.27 4.05
C SER A 234 -12.47 -31.28 2.72
N HIS A 235 -12.37 -30.17 1.95
CA HIS A 235 -13.01 -29.98 0.66
C HIS A 235 -12.00 -29.77 -0.47
N PRO A 236 -12.31 -30.15 -1.71
CA PRO A 236 -11.48 -29.84 -2.87
C PRO A 236 -11.22 -28.33 -3.00
N GLN A 237 -9.97 -27.96 -3.25
CA GLN A 237 -9.54 -26.58 -3.45
C GLN A 237 -9.21 -26.35 -4.94
N ASN A 238 -9.70 -25.25 -5.52
CA ASN A 238 -9.37 -24.83 -6.87
C ASN A 238 -8.78 -23.42 -6.82
N TRP A 239 -7.54 -23.28 -7.21
CA TRP A 239 -6.81 -22.02 -7.23
C TRP A 239 -6.41 -21.68 -8.67
N ASN A 240 -6.94 -20.59 -9.19
CA ASN A 240 -6.71 -20.17 -10.55
C ASN A 240 -5.74 -18.99 -10.59
N PHE A 241 -4.85 -19.00 -11.57
CA PHE A 241 -3.95 -17.90 -11.84
C PHE A 241 -4.07 -17.53 -13.32
N GLU A 242 -4.25 -16.24 -13.60
CA GLU A 242 -4.43 -15.70 -14.93
C GLU A 242 -3.45 -14.54 -15.16
N PRO A 243 -2.91 -14.38 -16.38
CA PRO A 243 -2.11 -13.20 -16.68
C PRO A 243 -2.97 -11.94 -16.63
N ILE A 244 -2.32 -10.82 -16.32
CA ILE A 244 -2.98 -9.51 -16.34
C ILE A 244 -3.05 -9.01 -17.80
N ASP A 245 -4.21 -8.48 -18.20
CA ASP A 245 -4.38 -7.76 -19.45
C ASP A 245 -3.90 -6.31 -19.29
N GLU A 246 -2.61 -6.08 -19.58
CA GLU A 246 -1.97 -4.78 -19.41
C GLU A 246 -2.47 -3.72 -20.39
N GLN A 247 -3.09 -4.11 -21.52
CA GLN A 247 -3.71 -3.16 -22.45
C GLN A 247 -4.99 -2.57 -21.84
N ARG A 248 -5.74 -3.39 -21.15
CA ARG A 248 -6.97 -2.99 -20.47
C ARG A 248 -6.70 -2.31 -19.12
N PHE A 249 -5.62 -2.68 -18.44
CA PHE A 249 -5.19 -2.13 -17.16
C PHE A 249 -3.75 -1.58 -17.22
N PRO A 250 -3.55 -0.42 -17.86
CA PRO A 250 -2.20 0.14 -18.09
C PRO A 250 -1.55 0.71 -16.83
N SER A 251 -2.26 0.72 -15.69
CA SER A 251 -1.79 1.26 -14.42
C SER A 251 -0.53 0.58 -13.90
N ILE A 252 -0.36 -0.73 -14.15
CA ILE A 252 0.79 -1.50 -13.69
C ILE A 252 2.06 -1.08 -14.44
N GLU A 253 1.99 -1.01 -15.79
CA GLU A 253 3.13 -0.59 -16.58
C GLU A 253 3.50 0.87 -16.30
N LEU A 254 2.50 1.73 -16.09
CA LEU A 254 2.73 3.12 -15.67
C LEU A 254 3.47 3.18 -14.33
N ALA A 255 3.07 2.36 -13.34
CA ALA A 255 3.73 2.29 -12.04
C ALA A 255 5.18 1.78 -12.15
N ARG A 256 5.42 0.73 -12.97
CA ARG A 256 6.77 0.20 -13.24
C ARG A 256 7.67 1.27 -13.85
N ARG A 257 7.16 2.01 -14.84
CA ARG A 257 7.87 3.10 -15.50
C ARG A 257 8.23 4.22 -14.51
N CYS A 258 7.27 4.64 -13.66
CA CYS A 258 7.53 5.63 -12.63
C CYS A 258 8.58 5.14 -11.63
N GLY A 259 8.46 3.90 -11.17
CA GLY A 259 9.39 3.30 -10.22
C GLY A 259 10.80 3.11 -10.79
N ALA A 260 10.91 2.70 -12.06
CA ALA A 260 12.22 2.52 -12.72
C ALA A 260 12.96 3.85 -12.91
N ILE A 261 12.25 4.96 -13.12
CA ILE A 261 12.83 6.30 -13.16
C ILE A 261 13.20 6.78 -11.76
N GLY A 262 12.34 6.50 -10.77
CA GLY A 262 12.59 6.81 -9.36
C GLY A 262 12.41 8.29 -8.99
N GLY A 263 13.07 8.69 -7.90
CA GLY A 263 12.99 10.06 -7.38
C GLY A 263 11.58 10.48 -7.00
N GLY A 264 11.18 11.69 -7.40
CA GLY A 264 9.84 12.23 -7.11
C GLY A 264 8.70 11.64 -7.95
N LEU A 265 8.98 10.76 -8.94
CA LEU A 265 7.99 10.36 -9.91
C LEU A 265 6.93 9.42 -9.33
N THR A 266 7.29 8.58 -8.36
CA THR A 266 6.36 7.70 -7.65
C THR A 266 5.44 8.48 -6.72
N ALA A 267 5.92 9.58 -6.11
CA ALA A 267 5.10 10.50 -5.33
C ALA A 267 4.08 11.23 -6.24
N ILE A 268 4.50 11.66 -7.44
CA ILE A 268 3.60 12.26 -8.46
C ILE A 268 2.49 11.25 -8.85
N TYR A 269 2.87 10.01 -9.13
CA TYR A 269 1.92 8.93 -9.46
C TYR A 269 0.87 8.74 -8.36
N ASN A 270 1.31 8.64 -7.10
CA ASN A 270 0.42 8.46 -5.96
C ASN A 270 -0.52 9.66 -5.76
N ALA A 271 0.01 10.87 -5.75
CA ALA A 271 -0.77 12.09 -5.54
C ALA A 271 -1.79 12.33 -6.67
N ALA A 272 -1.43 12.04 -7.93
CA ALA A 272 -2.34 12.09 -9.06
C ALA A 272 -3.46 11.05 -8.94
N ASN A 273 -3.14 9.84 -8.47
CA ASN A 273 -4.12 8.79 -8.23
C ASN A 273 -5.15 9.21 -7.17
N GLU A 274 -4.71 9.79 -6.05
CA GLU A 274 -5.62 10.24 -4.99
C GLU A 274 -6.67 11.23 -5.54
N VAL A 275 -6.24 12.20 -6.35
CA VAL A 275 -7.14 13.20 -6.96
C VAL A 275 -8.07 12.55 -7.99
N ALA A 276 -7.54 11.69 -8.86
CA ALA A 276 -8.32 11.05 -9.91
C ALA A 276 -9.39 10.09 -9.34
N VAL A 277 -9.04 9.32 -8.31
CA VAL A 277 -9.99 8.43 -7.62
C VAL A 277 -11.10 9.24 -6.94
N GLN A 278 -10.75 10.33 -6.27
CA GLN A 278 -11.74 11.20 -5.64
C GLN A 278 -12.69 11.81 -6.67
N ALA A 279 -12.16 12.31 -7.80
CA ALA A 279 -12.96 12.86 -8.88
C ALA A 279 -13.92 11.83 -9.50
N PHE A 280 -13.50 10.56 -9.59
CA PHE A 280 -14.39 9.48 -10.02
C PHE A 280 -15.48 9.20 -9.00
N ILE A 281 -15.17 9.13 -7.69
CA ILE A 281 -16.16 8.93 -6.62
C ILE A 281 -17.22 10.04 -6.64
N GLU A 282 -16.81 11.27 -6.92
CA GLU A 282 -17.68 12.44 -7.02
C GLU A 282 -18.46 12.52 -8.36
N GLY A 283 -18.19 11.59 -9.28
CA GLY A 283 -18.86 11.53 -10.59
C GLY A 283 -18.40 12.57 -11.61
N HIS A 284 -17.24 13.19 -11.39
CA HIS A 284 -16.69 14.21 -12.29
C HIS A 284 -15.99 13.61 -13.51
N ILE A 285 -15.49 12.37 -13.40
CA ILE A 285 -14.81 11.67 -14.49
C ILE A 285 -15.29 10.22 -14.62
N PRO A 286 -15.27 9.62 -15.83
CA PRO A 286 -15.56 8.21 -16.00
C PRO A 286 -14.40 7.33 -15.53
N PHE A 287 -14.67 6.04 -15.24
CA PHE A 287 -13.71 5.09 -14.69
C PHE A 287 -12.36 5.02 -15.44
N PRO A 288 -12.30 4.93 -16.79
CA PRO A 288 -11.02 4.88 -17.50
C PRO A 288 -10.20 6.18 -17.37
N ALA A 289 -10.86 7.31 -17.10
CA ALA A 289 -10.17 8.59 -16.94
C ALA A 289 -9.30 8.64 -15.67
N ILE A 290 -9.50 7.74 -14.71
CA ILE A 290 -8.64 7.65 -13.52
C ILE A 290 -7.18 7.46 -13.95
N VAL A 291 -6.89 6.39 -14.69
CA VAL A 291 -5.51 6.06 -15.10
C VAL A 291 -4.99 7.07 -16.12
N ASN A 292 -5.85 7.55 -17.02
CA ASN A 292 -5.47 8.59 -17.99
C ASN A 292 -5.05 9.90 -17.28
N THR A 293 -5.74 10.30 -16.21
CA THR A 293 -5.35 11.47 -15.43
C THR A 293 -3.99 11.28 -14.79
N ILE A 294 -3.74 10.12 -14.17
CA ILE A 294 -2.44 9.79 -13.59
C ILE A 294 -1.33 9.91 -14.64
N GLU A 295 -1.53 9.29 -15.81
CA GLU A 295 -0.55 9.32 -16.91
C GLU A 295 -0.28 10.72 -17.42
N ASN A 296 -1.31 11.55 -17.57
CA ASN A 296 -1.17 12.94 -18.01
C ASN A 296 -0.38 13.78 -17.01
N VAL A 297 -0.62 13.61 -15.69
CA VAL A 297 0.13 14.31 -14.64
C VAL A 297 1.59 13.86 -14.63
N VAL A 298 1.84 12.55 -14.68
CA VAL A 298 3.19 11.97 -14.76
C VAL A 298 3.95 12.49 -15.99
N THR A 299 3.29 12.54 -17.14
CA THR A 299 3.90 13.07 -18.37
C THR A 299 4.22 14.55 -18.26
N LYS A 300 3.29 15.34 -17.69
CA LYS A 300 3.46 16.80 -17.59
C LYS A 300 4.56 17.20 -16.59
N LEU A 301 4.68 16.49 -15.48
CA LEU A 301 5.64 16.79 -14.42
C LEU A 301 6.92 15.95 -14.46
N GLY A 302 6.94 14.85 -15.22
CA GLY A 302 8.03 13.89 -15.20
C GLY A 302 9.41 14.46 -15.52
N SER A 303 9.50 15.42 -16.45
CA SER A 303 10.76 16.07 -16.80
C SER A 303 11.28 17.04 -15.73
N SER A 304 10.42 17.52 -14.84
CA SER A 304 10.77 18.43 -13.74
C SER A 304 10.84 17.71 -12.38
N ALA A 305 10.48 16.44 -12.32
CA ALA A 305 10.56 15.65 -11.09
C ALA A 305 12.03 15.53 -10.65
N PRO A 306 12.34 15.76 -9.36
CA PRO A 306 13.70 15.56 -8.86
C PRO A 306 14.09 14.09 -8.94
N SER A 307 15.34 13.83 -9.33
CA SER A 307 15.89 12.46 -9.43
C SER A 307 16.18 11.82 -8.07
N SER A 308 16.18 12.61 -6.99
CA SER A 308 16.34 12.13 -5.60
C SER A 308 15.58 13.04 -4.65
N LEU A 309 15.10 12.46 -3.56
CA LEU A 309 14.41 13.15 -2.48
C LEU A 309 15.38 13.38 -1.32
N ARG A 310 15.39 14.57 -0.75
CA ARG A 310 16.28 14.95 0.36
C ARG A 310 15.60 14.72 1.71
N ASP A 311 14.33 15.05 1.79
CA ASP A 311 13.53 15.02 3.01
C ASP A 311 12.02 15.01 2.73
N LEU A 312 11.23 14.96 3.80
CA LEU A 312 9.77 14.99 3.75
C LEU A 312 9.20 16.25 3.08
N SER A 313 9.92 17.38 3.16
CA SER A 313 9.43 18.65 2.54
C SER A 313 9.48 18.58 1.01
N ASP A 314 10.47 17.90 0.44
CA ASP A 314 10.53 17.65 -1.00
C ASP A 314 9.32 16.83 -1.45
N VAL A 315 8.99 15.74 -0.71
CA VAL A 315 7.82 14.89 -1.03
C VAL A 315 6.54 15.71 -0.97
N THR A 316 6.36 16.49 0.10
CA THR A 316 5.15 17.31 0.28
C THR A 316 4.98 18.31 -0.88
N ALA A 317 6.05 19.01 -1.26
CA ALA A 317 6.01 19.98 -2.35
C ALA A 317 5.68 19.34 -3.71
N ILE A 318 6.27 18.17 -3.99
CA ILE A 318 6.01 17.40 -5.21
C ILE A 318 4.55 16.94 -5.28
N GLU A 319 4.03 16.42 -4.19
CA GLU A 319 2.66 15.96 -4.12
C GLU A 319 1.64 17.09 -4.22
N GLU A 320 1.90 18.24 -3.60
CA GLU A 320 1.06 19.43 -3.73
C GLU A 320 1.00 19.91 -5.18
N ASP A 321 2.13 19.94 -5.87
CA ASP A 321 2.18 20.31 -7.30
C ASP A 321 1.46 19.27 -8.17
N ALA A 322 1.66 17.99 -7.92
CA ALA A 322 0.96 16.92 -8.62
C ALA A 322 -0.56 16.97 -8.43
N ARG A 323 -1.03 17.19 -7.18
CA ARG A 323 -2.46 17.35 -6.91
C ARG A 323 -3.05 18.61 -7.56
N ARG A 324 -2.30 19.72 -7.61
CA ARG A 324 -2.72 20.94 -8.32
C ARG A 324 -2.87 20.65 -9.81
N VAL A 325 -1.84 20.08 -10.44
CA VAL A 325 -1.86 19.75 -11.88
C VAL A 325 -2.96 18.73 -12.19
N ALA A 326 -3.18 17.74 -11.35
CA ALA A 326 -4.27 16.79 -11.52
C ALA A 326 -5.63 17.49 -11.56
N ARG A 327 -5.91 18.40 -10.60
CA ARG A 327 -7.17 19.16 -10.59
C ARG A 327 -7.34 20.07 -11.81
N GLU A 328 -6.25 20.67 -12.33
CA GLU A 328 -6.29 21.48 -13.56
C GLU A 328 -6.63 20.65 -14.81
N LEU A 329 -6.33 19.36 -14.80
CA LEU A 329 -6.61 18.43 -15.91
C LEU A 329 -8.01 17.80 -15.86
N LEU A 330 -8.70 17.92 -14.73
CA LEU A 330 -10.07 17.45 -14.61
C LEU A 330 -11.03 18.39 -15.36
N PRO A 331 -12.15 17.83 -15.89
CA PRO A 331 -13.22 18.66 -16.46
C PRO A 331 -13.77 19.62 -15.41
N ALA A 332 -14.15 20.83 -15.86
CA ALA A 332 -14.76 21.83 -15.01
C ALA A 332 -16.18 21.45 -14.56
#